data_6a644fa12308d6dcfe1ffb61440a1b8c
#
_entry.id   6a644fa12308d6dcfe1ffb61440a1b8c
#
_cell.length_a   1.000
_cell.length_b   1.000
_cell.length_c   1.000
_cell.angle_alpha   90.00
_cell.angle_beta   90.00
_cell.angle_gamma   90.00
#
_symmetry.space_group_name_H-M   'P 1'
#
loop_
_entity.id
_entity.type
_entity.pdbx_description
1 polymer ?
#
loop_
_entity_poly.entity_id
_entity_poly.type
_entity_poly.pdbx_seq_one_letter_code
_entity_poly.pdbx_strand_id
1 'polypeptide(L)'
;MTDIDTNHLPVTVVPDRTLRVKIIDACGLACTFCHNEGTPVTTDNLGREAGQFTGAPGRSGRVSIYLATNGASFLPERIKADSDFALALAAVRGSLPTTEVHFTGGEPTLHPELPALVRIARRLGLTVGLTSNGENGAAVLPECAAAGLDRINLSVFGTTPEELAAVQAPRLASPKLAARKLDALAATIDTASRHGVKVSANIVIPDHDHVARVLRIIEEHGRVVTVRMLVNLEDDGASLAAMQEVVDNLGAVPVRRIVTAGASDQRTRYRLPDGRTLYAKSIRPVRLPDTCAGCRFNNDRDCQEGYYGVRMYRAENGPFMVGVCIQRMDLCLTLGEFVMSQRCAEVRDFREEEMARLTALHKPAAVAR
;
A
#
# COMPACT_ATOMS: atom_id res chain seq x y z
N MET A 1 5.32 22.60 -19.28
CA MET A 1 5.23 21.43 -18.40
C MET A 1 4.06 20.59 -18.87
N THR A 2 4.35 19.52 -19.55
CA THR A 2 3.30 18.72 -20.18
C THR A 2 2.83 17.67 -19.19
N ASP A 3 1.70 17.96 -18.51
CA ASP A 3 0.87 16.86 -18.02
C ASP A 3 0.73 15.86 -19.16
N ILE A 4 0.96 14.57 -18.84
CA ILE A 4 0.58 13.51 -19.78
C ILE A 4 -0.89 13.72 -20.02
N ASP A 5 -1.27 14.32 -21.17
CA ASP A 5 -2.68 14.56 -21.47
C ASP A 5 -3.41 13.22 -21.62
N THR A 6 -3.85 12.72 -20.49
CA THR A 6 -4.63 11.48 -20.39
C THR A 6 -6.13 11.75 -20.32
N ASN A 7 -6.56 12.99 -20.45
CA ASN A 7 -7.98 13.37 -20.27
C ASN A 7 -8.89 12.80 -21.38
N HIS A 8 -8.33 12.54 -22.55
CA HIS A 8 -9.05 11.91 -23.66
C HIS A 8 -9.21 10.38 -23.54
N LEU A 9 -8.53 9.74 -22.56
CA LEU A 9 -8.55 8.29 -22.42
C LEU A 9 -9.87 7.79 -21.82
N PRO A 10 -10.31 6.58 -22.22
CA PRO A 10 -11.43 5.91 -21.57
C PRO A 10 -11.16 5.75 -20.06
N VAL A 11 -12.17 6.09 -19.24
CA VAL A 11 -12.08 5.94 -17.78
C VAL A 11 -12.84 4.69 -17.34
N THR A 12 -12.21 3.89 -16.49
CA THR A 12 -12.86 2.78 -15.78
C THR A 12 -12.93 3.15 -14.31
N VAL A 13 -14.13 3.18 -13.76
CA VAL A 13 -14.36 3.39 -12.33
C VAL A 13 -14.43 2.04 -11.63
N VAL A 14 -13.66 1.88 -10.54
CA VAL A 14 -13.68 0.68 -9.71
C VAL A 14 -13.95 1.07 -8.25
N PRO A 15 -14.73 0.30 -7.48
CA PRO A 15 -14.99 0.65 -6.08
C PRO A 15 -13.77 0.34 -5.20
N ASP A 16 -13.52 1.16 -4.16
CA ASP A 16 -12.65 0.76 -3.05
C ASP A 16 -13.40 -0.21 -2.13
N ARG A 17 -12.95 -1.44 -2.09
CA ARG A 17 -13.48 -2.52 -1.24
C ARG A 17 -12.38 -3.23 -0.46
N THR A 18 -11.28 -2.54 -0.23
CA THR A 18 -10.09 -3.10 0.40
C THR A 18 -10.02 -2.70 1.88
N LEU A 19 -9.78 -3.69 2.74
CA LEU A 19 -9.32 -3.50 4.10
C LEU A 19 -7.81 -3.76 4.15
N ARG A 20 -7.03 -2.79 4.60
CA ARG A 20 -5.60 -2.99 4.90
C ARG A 20 -5.45 -3.50 6.33
N VAL A 21 -4.62 -4.50 6.53
CA VAL A 21 -4.37 -5.07 7.87
C VAL A 21 -2.89 -5.14 8.12
N LYS A 22 -2.42 -4.40 9.14
CA LYS A 22 -1.04 -4.52 9.62
C LYS A 22 -0.94 -5.74 10.52
N ILE A 23 -0.34 -6.82 10.01
CA ILE A 23 -0.30 -8.12 10.70
C ILE A 23 0.92 -8.30 11.60
N ILE A 24 2.00 -7.55 11.37
CA ILE A 24 3.27 -7.64 12.10
C ILE A 24 4.00 -6.31 12.03
N ASP A 25 4.77 -5.98 13.08
CA ASP A 25 5.63 -4.79 13.08
C ASP A 25 7.08 -5.08 12.65
N ALA A 26 7.59 -6.30 12.83
CA ALA A 26 8.96 -6.65 12.47
C ALA A 26 9.24 -6.46 10.97
N CYS A 27 10.44 -5.96 10.64
CA CYS A 27 10.92 -5.76 9.28
C CYS A 27 12.44 -5.90 9.25
N GLY A 28 12.99 -6.51 8.21
CA GLY A 28 14.43 -6.62 8.01
C GLY A 28 15.05 -5.48 7.21
N LEU A 29 14.26 -4.45 6.84
CA LEU A 29 14.71 -3.19 6.28
C LEU A 29 14.48 -2.05 7.29
N ALA A 30 15.24 -0.96 7.15
CA ALA A 30 15.09 0.28 7.91
C ALA A 30 15.10 1.48 6.97
N CYS A 31 14.11 1.51 6.08
CA CYS A 31 13.97 2.58 5.08
C CYS A 31 13.76 3.93 5.77
N THR A 32 14.50 4.97 5.36
CA THR A 32 14.50 6.30 5.98
C THR A 32 13.20 7.07 5.81
N PHE A 33 12.36 6.66 4.87
CA PHE A 33 11.05 7.23 4.55
C PHE A 33 9.86 6.38 5.05
N CYS A 34 10.09 5.39 5.92
CA CYS A 34 9.05 4.45 6.31
C CYS A 34 7.97 5.14 7.15
N HIS A 35 6.72 5.07 6.72
CA HIS A 35 5.57 5.55 7.49
C HIS A 35 5.05 4.52 8.51
N ASN A 36 5.50 3.26 8.46
CA ASN A 36 5.16 2.16 9.35
C ASN A 36 3.63 2.00 9.59
N GLU A 37 2.81 2.24 8.56
CA GLU A 37 1.34 2.29 8.65
C GLU A 37 0.83 3.29 9.71
N GLY A 38 1.58 4.35 10.01
CA GLY A 38 1.26 5.37 11.01
C GLY A 38 1.51 4.96 12.47
N THR A 39 1.91 3.73 12.73
CA THR A 39 2.11 3.22 14.09
C THR A 39 3.55 3.41 14.57
N PRO A 40 3.79 3.46 15.90
CA PRO A 40 5.14 3.40 16.45
C PRO A 40 5.86 2.10 16.03
N VAL A 41 7.19 2.16 15.94
CA VAL A 41 8.01 0.94 15.86
C VAL A 41 8.02 0.31 17.24
N THR A 42 7.38 -0.84 17.39
CA THR A 42 7.14 -1.50 18.71
C THR A 42 8.42 -1.70 19.49
N THR A 43 9.46 -2.29 18.87
CA THR A 43 10.74 -2.58 19.54
C THR A 43 11.41 -1.35 20.16
N ASP A 44 11.24 -0.17 19.52
CA ASP A 44 11.87 1.08 19.95
C ASP A 44 11.01 1.89 20.92
N ASN A 45 9.76 1.48 21.14
CA ASN A 45 8.79 2.18 21.96
C ASN A 45 8.24 1.33 23.14
N LEU A 46 8.72 0.10 23.33
CA LEU A 46 8.33 -0.74 24.46
C LEU A 46 8.60 -0.03 25.80
N GLY A 47 7.61 -0.05 26.69
CA GLY A 47 7.67 0.56 28.02
C GLY A 47 7.50 2.08 28.03
N ARG A 48 7.18 2.71 26.89
CA ARG A 48 6.78 4.13 26.82
C ARG A 48 5.27 4.27 26.91
N GLU A 49 4.84 5.34 27.55
CA GLU A 49 3.42 5.72 27.58
C GLU A 49 2.96 6.33 26.26
N ALA A 50 1.67 6.24 25.99
CA ALA A 50 1.04 6.98 24.88
C ALA A 50 1.36 8.48 25.03
N GLY A 51 1.74 9.13 23.92
CA GLY A 51 2.23 10.53 23.92
C GLY A 51 3.74 10.67 24.10
N GLN A 52 4.44 9.60 24.53
CA GLN A 52 5.90 9.55 24.60
C GLN A 52 6.52 8.72 23.46
N PHE A 53 5.70 8.16 22.58
CA PHE A 53 6.18 7.40 21.43
C PHE A 53 7.01 8.29 20.51
N THR A 54 8.10 7.74 19.98
CA THR A 54 8.99 8.42 19.04
C THR A 54 9.02 7.70 17.68
N GLY A 55 8.98 8.51 16.62
CA GLY A 55 9.20 8.05 15.26
C GLY A 55 10.68 8.05 14.84
N ALA A 56 11.57 8.61 15.69
CA ALA A 56 13.00 8.63 15.44
C ALA A 56 13.59 7.20 15.52
N PRO A 57 14.69 6.92 14.80
CA PRO A 57 15.31 5.62 14.81
C PRO A 57 15.90 5.30 16.20
N GLY A 58 15.49 4.16 16.77
CA GLY A 58 16.02 3.59 18.00
C GLY A 58 17.00 2.44 17.72
N ARG A 59 16.96 1.40 18.58
CA ARG A 59 17.81 0.22 18.46
C ARG A 59 17.59 -0.56 17.15
N SER A 60 16.38 -0.53 16.62
CA SER A 60 16.05 -1.19 15.34
C SER A 60 16.63 -0.46 14.12
N GLY A 61 16.90 0.83 14.21
CA GLY A 61 17.23 1.72 13.10
C GLY A 61 16.01 2.13 12.26
N ARG A 62 14.81 1.65 12.59
CA ARG A 62 13.58 1.93 11.85
C ARG A 62 12.97 3.27 12.27
N VAL A 63 12.23 3.86 11.35
CA VAL A 63 11.53 5.13 11.59
C VAL A 63 10.02 4.95 11.39
N SER A 64 9.25 5.93 11.89
CA SER A 64 7.86 6.14 11.56
C SER A 64 7.63 7.64 11.35
N ILE A 65 7.71 8.08 10.09
CA ILE A 65 7.84 9.51 9.74
C ILE A 65 6.67 10.40 10.20
N TYR A 66 5.46 9.83 10.36
CA TYR A 66 4.29 10.60 10.79
C TYR A 66 4.07 10.61 12.30
N LEU A 67 4.81 9.83 13.08
CA LEU A 67 4.49 9.60 14.49
C LEU A 67 4.56 10.87 15.36
N ALA A 68 5.45 11.81 15.03
CA ALA A 68 5.60 13.05 15.79
C ALA A 68 4.33 13.89 15.86
N THR A 69 3.43 13.73 14.89
CA THR A 69 2.26 14.59 14.70
C THR A 69 0.94 13.85 14.59
N ASN A 70 0.94 12.52 14.50
CA ASN A 70 -0.27 11.77 14.17
C ASN A 70 -1.09 11.28 15.37
N GLY A 71 -0.61 11.47 16.60
CA GLY A 71 -1.35 11.14 17.82
C GLY A 71 -1.55 9.65 18.06
N ALA A 72 -0.63 8.80 17.60
CA ALA A 72 -0.69 7.36 17.87
C ALA A 72 -0.71 7.07 19.38
N SER A 73 -1.68 6.26 19.83
CA SER A 73 -1.95 5.98 21.23
C SER A 73 -1.74 4.52 21.64
N PHE A 74 -1.30 3.67 20.73
CA PHE A 74 -1.04 2.26 20.98
C PHE A 74 0.17 1.75 20.20
N LEU A 75 0.81 0.71 20.74
CA LEU A 75 1.81 -0.08 20.02
C LEU A 75 1.11 -1.20 19.22
N PRO A 76 1.51 -1.45 17.96
CA PRO A 76 0.94 -2.55 17.20
C PRO A 76 1.52 -3.90 17.67
N GLU A 77 0.63 -4.87 17.88
CA GLU A 77 0.96 -6.26 18.16
C GLU A 77 0.85 -7.13 16.91
N ARG A 78 1.58 -8.24 16.88
CA ARG A 78 1.42 -9.28 15.86
C ARG A 78 0.04 -9.92 15.96
N ILE A 79 -0.69 -9.95 14.86
CA ILE A 79 -2.00 -10.60 14.79
C ILE A 79 -1.83 -12.12 14.79
N LYS A 80 -2.56 -12.83 15.65
CA LYS A 80 -2.61 -14.29 15.66
C LYS A 80 -3.66 -14.81 14.67
N ALA A 81 -3.41 -16.00 14.11
CA ALA A 81 -4.36 -16.65 13.21
C ALA A 81 -5.41 -17.46 14.01
N ASP A 82 -6.26 -16.76 14.74
CA ASP A 82 -7.23 -17.30 15.69
C ASP A 82 -8.69 -16.87 15.36
N SER A 83 -9.60 -17.25 16.24
CA SER A 83 -11.02 -16.89 16.15
C SER A 83 -11.25 -15.40 16.27
N ASP A 84 -10.47 -14.68 17.06
CA ASP A 84 -10.61 -13.24 17.28
C ASP A 84 -10.33 -12.49 15.97
N PHE A 85 -9.29 -12.88 15.25
CA PHE A 85 -9.00 -12.32 13.94
C PHE A 85 -10.11 -12.64 12.91
N ALA A 86 -10.62 -13.87 12.91
CA ALA A 86 -11.73 -14.24 12.03
C ALA A 86 -12.98 -13.40 12.32
N LEU A 87 -13.32 -13.21 13.58
CA LEU A 87 -14.45 -12.37 14.01
C LEU A 87 -14.22 -10.89 13.67
N ALA A 88 -13.00 -10.38 13.82
CA ALA A 88 -12.66 -9.02 13.47
C ALA A 88 -12.84 -8.75 11.96
N LEU A 89 -12.35 -9.65 11.10
CA LEU A 89 -12.56 -9.54 9.66
C LEU A 89 -14.05 -9.63 9.28
N ALA A 90 -14.80 -10.54 9.92
CA ALA A 90 -16.22 -10.68 9.68
C ALA A 90 -17.01 -9.41 10.09
N ALA A 91 -16.66 -8.78 11.21
CA ALA A 91 -17.27 -7.54 11.68
C ALA A 91 -17.04 -6.38 10.70
N VAL A 92 -15.80 -6.19 10.22
CA VAL A 92 -15.53 -5.15 9.20
C VAL A 92 -16.29 -5.43 7.91
N ARG A 93 -16.28 -6.69 7.44
CA ARG A 93 -17.02 -7.08 6.24
C ARG A 93 -18.53 -6.88 6.36
N GLY A 94 -19.08 -7.05 7.56
CA GLY A 94 -20.52 -6.82 7.85
C GLY A 94 -20.90 -5.34 7.89
N SER A 95 -19.96 -4.46 8.25
CA SER A 95 -20.21 -3.01 8.38
C SER A 95 -19.80 -2.19 7.16
N LEU A 96 -18.83 -2.67 6.38
CA LEU A 96 -18.35 -2.04 5.15
C LEU A 96 -18.38 -3.05 3.98
N PRO A 97 -18.65 -2.59 2.74
CA PRO A 97 -18.66 -3.44 1.54
C PRO A 97 -17.23 -3.90 1.16
N THR A 98 -16.62 -4.72 2.02
CA THR A 98 -15.25 -5.22 1.89
C THR A 98 -15.24 -6.56 1.18
N THR A 99 -14.52 -6.66 0.06
CA THR A 99 -14.33 -7.91 -0.70
C THR A 99 -12.87 -8.33 -0.78
N GLU A 100 -11.96 -7.50 -0.29
CA GLU A 100 -10.54 -7.74 -0.31
C GLU A 100 -9.90 -7.37 1.02
N VAL A 101 -8.97 -8.21 1.48
CA VAL A 101 -8.02 -7.89 2.54
C VAL A 101 -6.62 -7.78 1.95
N HIS A 102 -5.89 -6.75 2.37
CA HIS A 102 -4.53 -6.51 1.96
C HIS A 102 -3.62 -6.50 3.19
N PHE A 103 -2.82 -7.56 3.35
CA PHE A 103 -1.90 -7.65 4.46
C PHE A 103 -0.69 -6.76 4.25
N THR A 104 -0.39 -5.98 5.28
CA THR A 104 0.76 -5.09 5.39
C THR A 104 1.45 -5.32 6.74
N GLY A 105 2.46 -4.51 7.03
CA GLY A 105 3.11 -4.55 8.33
C GLY A 105 4.41 -3.76 8.31
N GLY A 106 5.38 -4.24 9.06
CA GLY A 106 6.77 -4.06 8.73
C GLY A 106 7.07 -4.88 7.48
N GLU A 107 7.25 -6.21 7.64
CA GLU A 107 7.36 -7.14 6.52
C GLU A 107 6.47 -8.37 6.76
N PRO A 108 5.34 -8.50 6.06
CA PRO A 108 4.39 -9.58 6.29
C PRO A 108 4.95 -10.99 6.08
N THR A 109 5.94 -11.18 5.20
CA THR A 109 6.55 -12.49 4.97
C THR A 109 7.37 -13.00 6.15
N LEU A 110 7.65 -12.14 7.15
CA LEU A 110 8.25 -12.54 8.43
C LEU A 110 7.20 -13.06 9.44
N HIS A 111 5.92 -12.99 9.11
CA HIS A 111 4.87 -13.44 10.00
C HIS A 111 4.79 -14.97 10.04
N PRO A 112 5.00 -15.63 11.19
CA PRO A 112 5.08 -17.10 11.26
C PRO A 112 3.78 -17.82 10.90
N GLU A 113 2.64 -17.15 11.04
CA GLU A 113 1.32 -17.71 10.76
C GLU A 113 0.68 -17.10 9.48
N LEU A 114 1.48 -16.48 8.60
CA LEU A 114 0.95 -15.83 7.39
C LEU A 114 0.04 -16.74 6.54
N PRO A 115 0.38 -18.02 6.27
CA PRO A 115 -0.51 -18.91 5.51
C PRO A 115 -1.85 -19.15 6.23
N ALA A 116 -1.86 -19.21 7.54
CA ALA A 116 -3.08 -19.40 8.33
C ALA A 116 -3.96 -18.13 8.30
N LEU A 117 -3.38 -16.93 8.36
CA LEU A 117 -4.12 -15.65 8.18
C LEU A 117 -4.75 -15.57 6.78
N VAL A 118 -4.01 -15.96 5.74
CA VAL A 118 -4.54 -16.04 4.36
C VAL A 118 -5.74 -16.99 4.31
N ARG A 119 -5.63 -18.17 4.91
CA ARG A 119 -6.71 -19.16 4.93
C ARG A 119 -7.96 -18.66 5.64
N ILE A 120 -7.81 -17.93 6.76
CA ILE A 120 -8.95 -17.31 7.49
C ILE A 120 -9.67 -16.32 6.57
N ALA A 121 -8.92 -15.41 5.94
CA ALA A 121 -9.50 -14.42 5.03
C ALA A 121 -10.23 -15.07 3.83
N ARG A 122 -9.63 -16.11 3.25
CA ARG A 122 -10.25 -16.89 2.14
C ARG A 122 -11.54 -17.59 2.54
N ARG A 123 -11.60 -18.17 3.74
CA ARG A 123 -12.83 -18.78 4.27
C ARG A 123 -13.98 -17.78 4.42
N LEU A 124 -13.66 -16.52 4.66
CA LEU A 124 -14.63 -15.43 4.68
C LEU A 124 -14.97 -14.92 3.27
N GLY A 125 -14.48 -15.55 2.19
CA GLY A 125 -14.75 -15.16 0.80
C GLY A 125 -14.01 -13.90 0.35
N LEU A 126 -12.97 -13.45 1.07
CA LEU A 126 -12.17 -12.29 0.70
C LEU A 126 -11.08 -12.67 -0.31
N THR A 127 -10.82 -11.79 -1.27
CA THR A 127 -9.57 -11.82 -2.05
C THR A 127 -8.42 -11.38 -1.14
N VAL A 128 -7.25 -12.01 -1.27
CA VAL A 128 -6.12 -11.72 -0.37
C VAL A 128 -4.93 -11.18 -1.17
N GLY A 129 -4.52 -9.97 -0.80
CA GLY A 129 -3.31 -9.33 -1.30
C GLY A 129 -2.26 -9.17 -0.19
N LEU A 130 -1.01 -8.96 -0.59
CA LEU A 130 0.13 -8.79 0.29
C LEU A 130 1.00 -7.64 -0.23
N THR A 131 1.48 -6.74 0.64
CA THR A 131 2.58 -5.81 0.33
C THR A 131 3.83 -6.28 1.06
N SER A 132 4.92 -6.48 0.34
CA SER A 132 6.16 -7.07 0.85
C SER A 132 7.40 -6.42 0.24
N ASN A 133 8.49 -6.39 0.97
CA ASN A 133 9.81 -6.08 0.43
C ASN A 133 10.52 -7.31 -0.18
N GLY A 134 9.89 -8.49 -0.12
CA GLY A 134 10.38 -9.73 -0.69
C GLY A 134 11.40 -10.49 0.14
N GLU A 135 11.77 -10.04 1.33
CA GLU A 135 12.93 -10.60 2.07
C GLU A 135 12.79 -12.07 2.52
N ASN A 136 11.57 -12.57 2.67
CA ASN A 136 11.30 -13.97 3.08
C ASN A 136 10.24 -14.65 2.22
N GLY A 137 9.84 -14.03 1.11
CA GLY A 137 8.74 -14.51 0.28
C GLY A 137 9.00 -15.90 -0.28
N ALA A 138 10.21 -16.19 -0.74
CA ALA A 138 10.54 -17.52 -1.30
C ALA A 138 10.26 -18.68 -0.34
N ALA A 139 10.42 -18.45 0.98
CA ALA A 139 10.17 -19.48 1.99
C ALA A 139 8.68 -19.69 2.28
N VAL A 140 7.86 -18.61 2.27
CA VAL A 140 6.47 -18.69 2.78
C VAL A 140 5.41 -18.69 1.67
N LEU A 141 5.72 -18.21 0.46
CA LEU A 141 4.75 -18.10 -0.63
C LEU A 141 4.17 -19.45 -1.10
N PRO A 142 4.89 -20.59 -1.12
CA PRO A 142 4.28 -21.86 -1.48
C PRO A 142 3.07 -22.20 -0.62
N GLU A 143 3.19 -22.06 0.70
CA GLU A 143 2.08 -22.30 1.64
C GLU A 143 1.01 -21.23 1.56
N CYS A 144 1.38 -19.95 1.33
CA CYS A 144 0.43 -18.87 1.14
C CYS A 144 -0.40 -19.04 -0.13
N ALA A 145 0.21 -19.48 -1.22
CA ALA A 145 -0.48 -19.80 -2.47
C ALA A 145 -1.47 -20.96 -2.27
N ALA A 146 -1.04 -22.04 -1.60
CA ALA A 146 -1.91 -23.16 -1.24
C ALA A 146 -3.06 -22.74 -0.29
N ALA A 147 -2.85 -21.71 0.52
CA ALA A 147 -3.89 -21.11 1.38
C ALA A 147 -4.83 -20.16 0.62
N GLY A 148 -4.50 -19.79 -0.62
CA GLY A 148 -5.31 -18.95 -1.50
C GLY A 148 -4.89 -17.48 -1.58
N LEU A 149 -3.60 -17.18 -1.44
CA LEU A 149 -3.06 -15.85 -1.73
C LEU A 149 -3.22 -15.53 -3.22
N ASP A 150 -3.89 -14.42 -3.55
CA ASP A 150 -4.17 -14.05 -4.94
C ASP A 150 -3.04 -13.23 -5.57
N ARG A 151 -2.42 -12.32 -4.79
CA ARG A 151 -1.38 -11.44 -5.31
C ARG A 151 -0.40 -10.93 -4.26
N ILE A 152 0.80 -10.59 -4.73
CA ILE A 152 1.82 -9.89 -3.96
C ILE A 152 2.21 -8.59 -4.67
N ASN A 153 2.26 -7.49 -3.93
CA ASN A 153 2.79 -6.21 -4.38
C ASN A 153 4.17 -6.05 -3.74
N LEU A 154 5.21 -6.12 -4.54
CA LEU A 154 6.58 -5.97 -4.07
C LEU A 154 6.97 -4.50 -4.05
N SER A 155 7.48 -4.02 -2.91
CA SER A 155 8.04 -2.69 -2.78
C SER A 155 9.50 -2.71 -3.21
N VAL A 156 9.82 -2.08 -4.35
CA VAL A 156 11.17 -2.04 -4.90
C VAL A 156 11.79 -0.69 -4.59
N PHE A 157 12.74 -0.68 -3.65
CA PHE A 157 13.42 0.53 -3.17
C PHE A 157 14.78 0.75 -3.82
N GLY A 158 15.27 -0.21 -4.57
CA GLY A 158 16.50 -0.21 -5.35
C GLY A 158 16.58 -1.49 -6.16
N THR A 159 17.36 -1.48 -7.23
CA THR A 159 17.65 -2.62 -8.11
C THR A 159 19.15 -2.93 -8.15
N THR A 160 19.96 -2.05 -7.55
CA THR A 160 21.38 -2.35 -7.26
C THR A 160 21.62 -2.30 -5.75
N PRO A 161 22.69 -2.96 -5.26
CA PRO A 161 23.04 -2.93 -3.84
C PRO A 161 23.24 -1.50 -3.31
N GLU A 162 23.81 -0.62 -4.11
CA GLU A 162 24.08 0.79 -3.77
C GLU A 162 22.77 1.56 -3.65
N GLU A 163 21.85 1.40 -4.61
CA GLU A 163 20.52 2.05 -4.57
C GLU A 163 19.72 1.64 -3.34
N LEU A 164 19.68 0.34 -3.03
CA LEU A 164 18.94 -0.14 -1.86
C LEU A 164 19.60 0.28 -0.54
N ALA A 165 20.94 0.27 -0.47
CA ALA A 165 21.69 0.70 0.70
C ALA A 165 21.51 2.21 0.97
N ALA A 166 21.45 3.04 -0.06
CA ALA A 166 21.31 4.50 0.04
C ALA A 166 20.02 4.94 0.75
N VAL A 167 18.96 4.13 0.68
CA VAL A 167 17.66 4.44 1.31
C VAL A 167 17.47 3.78 2.67
N GLN A 168 18.51 3.12 3.21
CA GLN A 168 18.46 2.50 4.54
C GLN A 168 19.09 3.41 5.60
N ALA A 169 18.61 3.27 6.83
CA ALA A 169 19.29 3.87 7.98
C ALA A 169 20.74 3.38 8.10
N PRO A 170 21.67 4.18 8.66
CA PRO A 170 23.12 3.90 8.65
C PRO A 170 23.50 2.49 9.10
N ARG A 171 22.77 1.92 10.06
CA ARG A 171 23.00 0.57 10.57
C ARG A 171 22.83 -0.53 9.51
N LEU A 172 21.93 -0.33 8.52
CA LEU A 172 21.62 -1.27 7.44
C LEU A 172 22.06 -0.77 6.06
N ALA A 173 22.68 0.40 5.98
CA ALA A 173 23.19 1.01 4.74
C ALA A 173 24.47 0.31 4.26
N SER A 174 24.39 -1.00 4.00
CA SER A 174 25.51 -1.83 3.55
C SER A 174 25.19 -2.46 2.20
N PRO A 175 25.97 -2.21 1.13
CA PRO A 175 25.77 -2.86 -0.16
C PRO A 175 25.77 -4.38 -0.07
N LYS A 176 26.57 -4.97 0.81
CA LYS A 176 26.58 -6.44 1.04
C LYS A 176 25.25 -6.96 1.60
N LEU A 177 24.64 -6.22 2.54
CA LEU A 177 23.31 -6.58 3.05
C LEU A 177 22.22 -6.34 2.00
N ALA A 178 22.33 -5.23 1.28
CA ALA A 178 21.41 -4.89 0.20
C ALA A 178 21.43 -5.94 -0.91
N ALA A 179 22.61 -6.43 -1.33
CA ALA A 179 22.71 -7.51 -2.31
C ALA A 179 21.91 -8.75 -1.90
N ARG A 180 22.03 -9.20 -0.64
CA ARG A 180 21.28 -10.34 -0.13
C ARG A 180 19.76 -10.10 -0.15
N LYS A 181 19.32 -8.85 0.07
CA LYS A 181 17.89 -8.50 0.02
C LYS A 181 17.38 -8.49 -1.42
N LEU A 182 18.19 -8.06 -2.38
CA LEU A 182 17.86 -8.14 -3.81
C LEU A 182 17.79 -9.59 -4.30
N ASP A 183 18.73 -10.45 -3.87
CA ASP A 183 18.67 -11.89 -4.16
C ASP A 183 17.36 -12.51 -3.60
N ALA A 184 16.96 -12.14 -2.38
CA ALA A 184 15.73 -12.58 -1.77
C ALA A 184 14.49 -12.08 -2.52
N LEU A 185 14.52 -10.83 -2.99
CA LEU A 185 13.45 -10.25 -3.83
C LEU A 185 13.29 -11.03 -5.14
N ALA A 186 14.39 -11.30 -5.85
CA ALA A 186 14.39 -12.09 -7.07
C ALA A 186 13.85 -13.51 -6.84
N ALA A 187 14.32 -14.19 -5.78
CA ALA A 187 13.81 -15.50 -5.39
C ALA A 187 12.31 -15.48 -5.04
N THR A 188 11.83 -14.39 -4.46
CA THR A 188 10.40 -14.18 -4.16
C THR A 188 9.58 -14.03 -5.44
N ILE A 189 10.06 -13.29 -6.43
CA ILE A 189 9.41 -13.13 -7.75
C ILE A 189 9.28 -14.52 -8.43
N ASP A 190 10.36 -15.27 -8.49
CA ASP A 190 10.39 -16.59 -9.11
C ASP A 190 9.43 -17.56 -8.41
N THR A 191 9.42 -17.56 -7.08
CA THR A 191 8.54 -18.43 -6.30
C THR A 191 7.07 -18.06 -6.49
N ALA A 192 6.74 -16.77 -6.44
CA ALA A 192 5.38 -16.29 -6.67
C ALA A 192 4.88 -16.71 -8.05
N SER A 193 5.71 -16.52 -9.08
CA SER A 193 5.40 -16.91 -10.46
C SER A 193 5.14 -18.42 -10.59
N ARG A 194 6.01 -19.26 -10.03
CA ARG A 194 5.86 -20.73 -10.05
C ARG A 194 4.60 -21.22 -9.35
N HIS A 195 4.13 -20.50 -8.34
CA HIS A 195 2.93 -20.88 -7.58
C HIS A 195 1.67 -20.11 -8.03
N GLY A 196 1.71 -19.40 -9.16
CA GLY A 196 0.54 -18.73 -9.74
C GLY A 196 0.05 -17.50 -8.96
N VAL A 197 0.86 -16.98 -8.02
CA VAL A 197 0.56 -15.73 -7.32
C VAL A 197 0.87 -14.55 -8.24
N LYS A 198 -0.08 -13.67 -8.46
CA LYS A 198 0.12 -12.47 -9.31
C LYS A 198 1.13 -11.53 -8.66
N VAL A 199 2.15 -11.12 -9.40
CA VAL A 199 3.21 -10.24 -8.91
C VAL A 199 3.09 -8.85 -9.52
N SER A 200 3.18 -7.82 -8.69
CA SER A 200 3.42 -6.46 -9.14
C SER A 200 4.55 -5.80 -8.34
N ALA A 201 5.33 -4.94 -8.99
CA ALA A 201 6.34 -4.10 -8.35
C ALA A 201 5.82 -2.68 -8.19
N ASN A 202 5.82 -2.17 -6.98
CA ASN A 202 5.56 -0.77 -6.65
C ASN A 202 6.90 -0.05 -6.55
N ILE A 203 7.13 0.93 -7.43
CA ILE A 203 8.38 1.69 -7.51
C ILE A 203 8.03 3.17 -7.46
N VAL A 204 8.47 3.87 -6.41
CA VAL A 204 8.40 5.33 -6.35
C VAL A 204 9.49 5.89 -7.25
N ILE A 205 9.15 6.85 -8.08
CA ILE A 205 10.06 7.53 -9.02
C ILE A 205 10.11 9.01 -8.63
N PRO A 206 11.02 9.43 -7.75
CA PRO A 206 11.10 10.84 -7.36
C PRO A 206 11.53 11.76 -8.49
N ASP A 207 12.47 11.31 -9.33
CA ASP A 207 13.15 12.10 -10.33
C ASP A 207 13.78 11.23 -11.44
N HIS A 208 14.48 11.88 -12.36
CA HIS A 208 15.18 11.27 -13.50
C HIS A 208 16.19 10.17 -13.09
N ASP A 209 16.89 10.32 -11.98
CA ASP A 209 17.91 9.35 -11.52
C ASP A 209 17.33 7.98 -11.22
N HIS A 210 16.00 7.91 -11.05
CA HIS A 210 15.26 6.67 -10.75
C HIS A 210 14.72 5.94 -12.00
N VAL A 211 14.82 6.53 -13.20
CA VAL A 211 14.35 5.94 -14.47
C VAL A 211 15.02 4.58 -14.73
N ALA A 212 16.33 4.51 -14.62
CA ALA A 212 17.10 3.29 -14.88
C ALA A 212 16.66 2.10 -14.01
N ARG A 213 16.25 2.34 -12.76
CA ARG A 213 15.70 1.33 -11.83
C ARG A 213 14.46 0.64 -12.40
N VAL A 214 13.54 1.43 -12.95
CA VAL A 214 12.30 0.92 -13.53
C VAL A 214 12.57 0.10 -14.78
N LEU A 215 13.45 0.60 -15.64
CA LEU A 215 13.83 -0.09 -16.87
C LEU A 215 14.46 -1.46 -16.57
N ARG A 216 15.36 -1.55 -15.57
CA ARG A 216 15.97 -2.82 -15.14
C ARG A 216 14.91 -3.84 -14.68
N ILE A 217 13.96 -3.46 -13.84
CA ILE A 217 12.89 -4.37 -13.39
C ILE A 217 12.02 -4.85 -14.56
N ILE A 218 11.74 -3.99 -15.53
CA ILE A 218 10.96 -4.37 -16.71
C ILE A 218 11.75 -5.30 -17.61
N GLU A 219 13.04 -5.10 -17.76
CA GLU A 219 13.91 -5.95 -18.55
C GLU A 219 14.07 -7.34 -17.91
N GLU A 220 14.41 -7.38 -16.62
CA GLU A 220 14.74 -8.62 -15.90
C GLU A 220 13.51 -9.46 -15.55
N HIS A 221 12.41 -8.80 -15.13
CA HIS A 221 11.25 -9.48 -14.55
C HIS A 221 9.91 -9.15 -15.22
N GLY A 222 9.88 -8.24 -16.18
CA GLY A 222 8.63 -7.70 -16.74
C GLY A 222 7.72 -8.71 -17.46
N ARG A 223 8.16 -9.95 -17.65
CA ARG A 223 7.31 -11.04 -18.17
C ARG A 223 6.37 -11.61 -17.11
N VAL A 224 6.75 -11.54 -15.84
CA VAL A 224 6.01 -12.09 -14.70
C VAL A 224 5.57 -11.00 -13.71
N VAL A 225 6.24 -9.85 -13.73
CA VAL A 225 5.97 -8.72 -12.83
C VAL A 225 5.28 -7.59 -13.59
N THR A 226 4.14 -7.16 -13.07
CA THR A 226 3.49 -5.92 -13.55
C THR A 226 4.05 -4.72 -12.77
N VAL A 227 4.76 -3.84 -13.45
CA VAL A 227 5.33 -2.65 -12.81
C VAL A 227 4.27 -1.57 -12.62
N ARG A 228 4.28 -0.95 -11.44
CA ARG A 228 3.50 0.21 -11.04
C ARG A 228 4.44 1.31 -10.60
N MET A 229 4.60 2.31 -11.42
CA MET A 229 5.29 3.54 -11.07
C MET A 229 4.42 4.36 -10.13
N LEU A 230 4.98 4.85 -9.04
CA LEU A 230 4.28 5.68 -8.06
C LEU A 230 4.89 7.08 -8.04
N VAL A 231 4.01 8.08 -8.08
CA VAL A 231 4.42 9.47 -7.94
C VAL A 231 5.00 9.73 -6.56
N ASN A 232 6.04 10.55 -6.49
CA ASN A 232 6.52 11.12 -5.24
C ASN A 232 5.66 12.36 -4.92
N LEU A 233 5.05 12.38 -3.74
CA LEU A 233 4.14 13.45 -3.35
C LEU A 233 4.87 14.75 -2.94
N GLU A 234 6.16 14.69 -2.59
CA GLU A 234 6.95 15.86 -2.22
C GLU A 234 7.31 16.73 -3.42
N ASP A 235 7.56 16.11 -4.58
CA ASP A 235 7.79 16.78 -5.86
C ASP A 235 7.14 15.96 -6.99
N ASP A 236 5.87 16.21 -7.21
CA ASP A 236 5.10 15.51 -8.22
C ASP A 236 5.52 15.91 -9.65
N GLY A 237 6.00 17.12 -9.86
CA GLY A 237 6.45 17.59 -11.18
C GLY A 237 7.66 16.84 -11.69
N ALA A 238 8.72 16.72 -10.89
CA ALA A 238 9.92 15.94 -11.24
C ALA A 238 9.56 14.45 -11.42
N SER A 239 8.74 13.93 -10.53
CA SER A 239 8.26 12.55 -10.56
C SER A 239 7.47 12.23 -11.86
N LEU A 240 6.54 13.07 -12.25
CA LEU A 240 5.74 12.89 -13.47
C LEU A 240 6.61 12.98 -14.73
N ALA A 241 7.60 13.90 -14.77
CA ALA A 241 8.56 14.00 -15.86
C ALA A 241 9.40 12.72 -16.01
N ALA A 242 9.89 12.17 -14.90
CA ALA A 242 10.65 10.92 -14.89
C ALA A 242 9.78 9.71 -15.30
N MET A 243 8.52 9.66 -14.88
CA MET A 243 7.58 8.64 -15.34
C MET A 243 7.32 8.73 -16.86
N GLN A 244 7.20 9.95 -17.41
CA GLN A 244 7.05 10.15 -18.85
C GLN A 244 8.28 9.64 -19.59
N GLU A 245 9.48 9.90 -19.08
CA GLU A 245 10.71 9.40 -19.67
C GLU A 245 10.76 7.85 -19.70
N VAL A 246 10.31 7.16 -18.65
CA VAL A 246 10.18 5.70 -18.67
C VAL A 246 9.22 5.25 -19.78
N VAL A 247 8.06 5.93 -19.91
CA VAL A 247 7.05 5.63 -20.95
C VAL A 247 7.66 5.79 -22.34
N ASP A 248 8.38 6.88 -22.58
CA ASP A 248 9.01 7.19 -23.88
C ASP A 248 10.12 6.19 -24.22
N ASN A 249 11.01 5.87 -23.26
CA ASN A 249 12.07 4.87 -23.44
C ASN A 249 11.53 3.48 -23.80
N LEU A 250 10.35 3.13 -23.30
CA LEU A 250 9.71 1.84 -23.57
C LEU A 250 8.81 1.86 -24.82
N GLY A 251 8.58 3.01 -25.44
CA GLY A 251 7.58 3.16 -26.49
C GLY A 251 6.18 2.76 -26.02
N ALA A 252 5.90 2.94 -24.73
CA ALA A 252 4.63 2.52 -24.15
C ALA A 252 3.53 3.54 -24.45
N VAL A 253 2.33 3.06 -24.80
CA VAL A 253 1.19 3.94 -25.14
C VAL A 253 0.12 3.88 -24.06
N PRO A 254 -0.45 5.03 -23.63
CA PRO A 254 -1.52 5.06 -22.65
C PRO A 254 -2.80 4.49 -23.27
N VAL A 255 -3.53 3.64 -22.52
CA VAL A 255 -4.73 2.94 -23.03
C VAL A 255 -6.00 3.27 -22.26
N ARG A 256 -5.91 3.53 -20.96
CA ARG A 256 -7.05 3.93 -20.13
C ARG A 256 -6.63 4.49 -18.79
N ARG A 257 -7.52 5.26 -18.21
CA ARG A 257 -7.45 5.66 -16.80
C ARG A 257 -8.31 4.74 -15.94
N ILE A 258 -7.85 4.42 -14.76
CA ILE A 258 -8.59 3.65 -13.76
C ILE A 258 -8.68 4.52 -12.52
N VAL A 259 -9.89 4.85 -12.08
CA VAL A 259 -10.14 5.69 -10.92
C VAL A 259 -10.83 4.84 -9.85
N THR A 260 -10.30 4.86 -8.64
CA THR A 260 -10.90 4.15 -7.52
C THR A 260 -11.89 5.06 -6.80
N ALA A 261 -13.17 4.72 -6.89
CA ALA A 261 -14.22 5.43 -6.16
C ALA A 261 -14.12 5.12 -4.67
N GLY A 262 -14.20 6.14 -3.83
CA GLY A 262 -14.07 6.01 -2.38
C GLY A 262 -12.63 5.88 -1.87
N ALA A 263 -11.62 6.21 -2.69
CA ALA A 263 -10.23 6.33 -2.28
C ALA A 263 -9.45 7.24 -3.23
N SER A 264 -8.30 7.74 -2.79
CA SER A 264 -7.45 8.66 -3.56
C SER A 264 -6.65 7.98 -4.69
N ASP A 265 -6.80 6.67 -4.89
CA ASP A 265 -6.07 5.92 -5.90
C ASP A 265 -6.59 6.20 -7.31
N GLN A 266 -5.71 6.60 -8.19
CA GLN A 266 -5.94 6.55 -9.63
C GLN A 266 -4.67 6.10 -10.36
N ARG A 267 -4.84 5.54 -11.57
CA ARG A 267 -3.71 5.06 -12.35
C ARG A 267 -4.01 5.09 -13.84
N THR A 268 -3.00 5.38 -14.64
CA THR A 268 -3.02 5.21 -16.08
C THR A 268 -2.39 3.88 -16.46
N ARG A 269 -3.11 3.10 -17.24
CA ARG A 269 -2.61 1.86 -17.83
C ARG A 269 -1.94 2.17 -19.16
N TYR A 270 -0.71 1.68 -19.31
CA TYR A 270 0.05 1.73 -20.55
C TYR A 270 0.21 0.32 -21.12
N ARG A 271 0.33 0.23 -22.44
CA ARG A 271 0.65 -0.98 -23.17
C ARG A 271 2.01 -0.80 -23.86
N LEU A 272 2.92 -1.73 -23.63
CA LEU A 272 4.21 -1.79 -24.29
C LEU A 272 4.05 -2.36 -25.71
N PRO A 273 5.02 -2.16 -26.62
CA PRO A 273 4.99 -2.70 -27.99
C PRO A 273 4.84 -4.23 -28.04
N ASP A 274 5.36 -4.93 -27.06
CA ASP A 274 5.26 -6.41 -26.91
C ASP A 274 3.96 -6.89 -26.23
N GLY A 275 3.03 -5.97 -25.93
CA GLY A 275 1.74 -6.26 -25.33
C GLY A 275 1.72 -6.28 -23.80
N ARG A 276 2.88 -6.22 -23.11
CA ARG A 276 2.95 -6.11 -21.65
C ARG A 276 2.28 -4.83 -21.14
N THR A 277 1.97 -4.80 -19.85
CA THR A 277 1.28 -3.68 -19.22
C THR A 277 2.15 -3.04 -18.16
N LEU A 278 2.15 -1.70 -18.14
CA LEU A 278 2.75 -0.84 -17.14
C LEU A 278 1.66 0.06 -16.56
N TYR A 279 1.78 0.46 -15.29
CA TYR A 279 0.89 1.45 -14.68
C TYR A 279 1.69 2.64 -14.15
N ALA A 280 1.21 3.85 -14.42
CA ALA A 280 1.59 5.05 -13.67
C ALA A 280 0.46 5.36 -12.69
N LYS A 281 0.79 5.36 -11.41
CA LYS A 281 -0.14 5.64 -10.33
C LYS A 281 0.09 7.06 -9.82
N SER A 282 -0.98 7.83 -9.81
CA SER A 282 -1.02 9.17 -9.22
C SER A 282 -2.08 9.23 -8.12
N ILE A 283 -2.07 10.31 -7.38
CA ILE A 283 -3.06 10.56 -6.34
C ILE A 283 -4.09 11.56 -6.86
N ARG A 284 -5.34 11.24 -6.64
CA ARG A 284 -6.49 12.15 -6.75
C ARG A 284 -6.99 12.40 -5.33
N PRO A 285 -6.53 13.46 -4.66
CA PRO A 285 -6.85 13.64 -3.25
C PRO A 285 -8.36 13.72 -3.04
N VAL A 286 -8.91 12.75 -2.32
CA VAL A 286 -10.30 12.77 -1.85
C VAL A 286 -10.31 12.97 -0.34
N ARG A 287 -11.40 13.54 0.17
CA ARG A 287 -11.57 13.88 1.58
C ARG A 287 -12.87 13.27 2.07
N LEU A 288 -12.85 12.65 3.24
CA LEU A 288 -14.06 12.25 3.93
C LEU A 288 -14.82 13.52 4.37
N PRO A 289 -16.12 13.64 4.09
CA PRO A 289 -16.88 14.89 4.29
C PRO A 289 -16.77 15.46 5.71
N ASP A 290 -17.00 14.62 6.73
CA ASP A 290 -17.01 15.03 8.13
C ASP A 290 -15.63 14.90 8.78
N THR A 291 -14.98 13.74 8.61
CA THR A 291 -13.68 13.43 9.25
C THR A 291 -12.58 14.38 8.79
N CYS A 292 -12.56 14.79 7.52
CA CYS A 292 -11.53 15.67 6.98
C CYS A 292 -11.90 17.16 7.07
N ALA A 293 -13.18 17.54 7.20
CA ALA A 293 -13.61 18.94 7.23
C ALA A 293 -12.90 19.77 8.32
N GLY A 294 -12.80 19.22 9.53
CA GLY A 294 -12.13 19.88 10.67
C GLY A 294 -10.66 19.45 10.86
N CYS A 295 -10.07 18.75 9.90
CA CYS A 295 -8.71 18.26 10.06
C CYS A 295 -7.67 19.36 9.83
N ARG A 296 -6.72 19.50 10.78
CA ARG A 296 -5.62 20.47 10.68
C ARG A 296 -4.71 20.29 9.47
N PHE A 297 -4.67 19.07 8.90
CA PHE A 297 -3.90 18.76 7.71
C PHE A 297 -4.72 18.86 6.42
N ASN A 298 -5.99 19.28 6.46
CA ASN A 298 -6.86 19.33 5.30
C ASN A 298 -6.52 20.51 4.35
N ASN A 299 -5.35 20.42 3.75
CA ASN A 299 -4.89 21.31 2.69
C ASN A 299 -3.94 20.52 1.76
N ASP A 300 -3.66 21.06 0.58
CA ASP A 300 -2.88 20.35 -0.45
C ASP A 300 -1.38 20.21 -0.12
N ARG A 301 -0.87 20.99 0.84
CA ARG A 301 0.52 20.92 1.29
C ARG A 301 0.73 19.81 2.31
N ASP A 302 -0.15 19.72 3.32
CA ASP A 302 0.06 18.85 4.48
C ASP A 302 -0.58 17.46 4.30
N CYS A 303 -1.64 17.37 3.48
CA CYS A 303 -2.30 16.10 3.17
C CYS A 303 -2.46 15.90 1.67
N GLN A 304 -1.37 15.59 0.99
CA GLN A 304 -1.33 15.36 -0.45
C GLN A 304 -2.02 14.03 -0.85
N GLU A 305 -1.97 13.02 0.01
CA GLU A 305 -2.57 11.70 -0.29
C GLU A 305 -4.10 11.67 -0.14
N GLY A 306 -4.65 12.41 0.82
CA GLY A 306 -6.08 12.34 1.13
C GLY A 306 -6.50 11.04 1.81
N TYR A 307 -7.78 10.68 1.71
CA TYR A 307 -8.33 9.44 2.23
C TYR A 307 -7.92 8.26 1.32
N TYR A 308 -7.23 7.29 1.92
CA TYR A 308 -6.66 6.16 1.18
C TYR A 308 -7.17 4.79 1.66
N GLY A 309 -8.35 4.74 2.28
CA GLY A 309 -9.00 3.51 2.71
C GLY A 309 -8.88 3.22 4.21
N VAL A 310 -9.49 2.11 4.61
CA VAL A 310 -9.58 1.68 6.01
C VAL A 310 -8.44 0.73 6.36
N ARG A 311 -7.91 0.90 7.57
CA ARG A 311 -6.82 0.08 8.12
C ARG A 311 -7.23 -0.56 9.44
N MET A 312 -6.77 -1.78 9.66
CA MET A 312 -6.96 -2.51 10.92
C MET A 312 -5.61 -2.90 11.52
N TYR A 313 -5.52 -2.80 12.83
CA TYR A 313 -4.36 -3.10 13.64
C TYR A 313 -4.77 -3.97 14.83
N ARG A 314 -3.82 -4.64 15.46
CA ARG A 314 -3.98 -5.19 16.82
C ARG A 314 -3.18 -4.31 17.78
N ALA A 315 -3.81 -3.76 18.81
CA ALA A 315 -3.10 -3.06 19.86
C ALA A 315 -2.40 -4.08 20.79
N GLU A 316 -1.23 -3.73 21.32
CA GLU A 316 -0.51 -4.57 22.27
C GLU A 316 -1.39 -4.86 23.49
N ASN A 317 -1.58 -6.15 23.79
CA ASN A 317 -2.47 -6.65 24.85
C ASN A 317 -3.89 -6.04 24.83
N GLY A 318 -4.35 -5.57 23.69
CA GLY A 318 -5.56 -4.78 23.53
C GLY A 318 -6.49 -5.29 22.42
N PRO A 319 -7.52 -4.49 22.08
CA PRO A 319 -8.48 -4.81 21.04
C PRO A 319 -7.90 -4.64 19.63
N PHE A 320 -8.65 -5.08 18.63
CA PHE A 320 -8.46 -4.62 17.26
C PHE A 320 -8.84 -3.14 17.18
N MET A 321 -7.99 -2.37 16.49
CA MET A 321 -8.15 -0.94 16.23
C MET A 321 -8.43 -0.73 14.74
N VAL A 322 -9.29 0.24 14.42
CA VAL A 322 -9.58 0.61 13.04
C VAL A 322 -9.33 2.09 12.83
N GLY A 323 -8.58 2.43 11.80
CA GLY A 323 -8.23 3.80 11.42
C GLY A 323 -8.54 4.09 9.96
N VAL A 324 -8.78 5.36 9.66
CA VAL A 324 -9.06 5.86 8.31
C VAL A 324 -7.92 6.74 7.77
N CYS A 325 -6.91 7.04 8.59
CA CYS A 325 -5.82 7.94 8.21
C CYS A 325 -4.56 7.62 9.03
N ILE A 326 -3.40 7.51 8.37
CA ILE A 326 -2.11 7.28 9.05
C ILE A 326 -1.49 8.55 9.62
N GLN A 327 -1.91 9.73 9.15
CA GLN A 327 -1.54 11.03 9.71
C GLN A 327 -2.43 11.47 10.87
N ARG A 328 -3.50 10.71 11.17
CA ARG A 328 -4.45 10.97 12.25
C ARG A 328 -4.78 9.66 12.98
N MET A 329 -3.74 9.08 13.58
CA MET A 329 -3.88 7.86 14.41
C MET A 329 -4.69 8.10 15.67
N ASP A 330 -4.80 9.36 16.12
CA ASP A 330 -5.72 9.81 17.17
C ASP A 330 -7.19 9.56 16.82
N LEU A 331 -7.52 9.36 15.54
CA LEU A 331 -8.85 9.00 15.07
C LEU A 331 -9.12 7.48 15.06
N CYS A 332 -8.14 6.64 15.42
CA CYS A 332 -8.38 5.21 15.54
C CYS A 332 -9.41 4.92 16.65
N LEU A 333 -10.31 4.01 16.36
CA LEU A 333 -11.31 3.50 17.29
C LEU A 333 -11.08 2.01 17.53
N THR A 334 -11.53 1.47 18.65
CA THR A 334 -11.63 0.01 18.76
C THR A 334 -12.60 -0.50 17.69
N LEU A 335 -12.43 -1.75 17.26
CA LEU A 335 -13.29 -2.33 16.23
C LEU A 335 -14.78 -2.24 16.61
N GLY A 336 -15.12 -2.52 17.89
CA GLY A 336 -16.49 -2.42 18.38
C GLY A 336 -17.06 -1.00 18.28
N GLU A 337 -16.29 0.00 18.70
CA GLU A 337 -16.66 1.42 18.55
C GLU A 337 -16.77 1.82 17.08
N PHE A 338 -15.80 1.40 16.25
CA PHE A 338 -15.79 1.77 14.84
C PHE A 338 -17.04 1.31 14.09
N VAL A 339 -17.44 0.05 14.24
CA VAL A 339 -18.62 -0.49 13.50
C VAL A 339 -19.93 0.19 13.88
N MET A 340 -19.99 0.78 15.07
CA MET A 340 -21.14 1.54 15.57
C MET A 340 -21.01 3.06 15.38
N SER A 341 -19.89 3.54 14.87
CA SER A 341 -19.59 4.97 14.78
C SER A 341 -20.17 5.63 13.54
N GLN A 342 -20.39 6.95 13.64
CA GLN A 342 -20.68 7.82 12.49
C GLN A 342 -19.57 7.73 11.43
N ARG A 343 -18.32 7.50 11.83
CA ARG A 343 -17.18 7.36 10.89
C ARG A 343 -17.30 6.12 10.00
N CYS A 344 -17.80 5.01 10.52
CA CYS A 344 -18.08 3.82 9.71
C CYS A 344 -19.20 4.10 8.69
N ALA A 345 -20.25 4.78 9.10
CA ALA A 345 -21.32 5.21 8.22
C ALA A 345 -20.80 6.16 7.13
N GLU A 346 -20.03 7.18 7.52
CA GLU A 346 -19.40 8.13 6.59
C GLU A 346 -18.58 7.43 5.51
N VAL A 347 -17.70 6.48 5.89
CA VAL A 347 -16.89 5.72 4.95
C VAL A 347 -17.75 4.93 3.97
N ARG A 348 -18.79 4.26 4.46
CA ARG A 348 -19.71 3.47 3.61
C ARG A 348 -20.41 4.37 2.61
N ASP A 349 -21.04 5.43 3.11
CA ASP A 349 -21.88 6.33 2.33
C ASP A 349 -21.01 7.08 1.29
N PHE A 350 -19.84 7.56 1.68
CA PHE A 350 -18.86 8.19 0.78
C PHE A 350 -18.43 7.25 -0.37
N ARG A 351 -18.17 5.96 -0.09
CA ARG A 351 -17.83 4.98 -1.13
C ARG A 351 -18.95 4.77 -2.15
N GLU A 352 -20.19 4.72 -1.68
CA GLU A 352 -21.38 4.53 -2.52
C GLU A 352 -21.67 5.77 -3.36
N GLU A 353 -21.69 6.95 -2.74
CA GLU A 353 -21.94 8.23 -3.41
C GLU A 353 -20.87 8.53 -4.46
N GLU A 354 -19.60 8.33 -4.14
CA GLU A 354 -18.53 8.60 -5.10
C GLU A 354 -18.53 7.60 -6.25
N MET A 355 -18.87 6.34 -6.00
CA MET A 355 -19.06 5.36 -7.07
C MET A 355 -20.18 5.77 -8.02
N ALA A 356 -21.30 6.22 -7.51
CA ALA A 356 -22.42 6.71 -8.32
C ALA A 356 -22.03 7.96 -9.12
N ARG A 357 -21.41 8.94 -8.46
CA ARG A 357 -20.94 10.20 -9.07
C ARG A 357 -19.94 9.97 -10.22
N LEU A 358 -18.90 9.19 -9.98
CA LEU A 358 -17.86 8.91 -10.98
C LEU A 358 -18.40 8.06 -12.13
N THR A 359 -19.28 7.10 -11.85
CA THR A 359 -19.93 6.30 -12.89
C THR A 359 -20.80 7.18 -13.79
N ALA A 360 -21.53 8.13 -13.23
CA ALA A 360 -22.32 9.08 -14.02
C ALA A 360 -21.45 10.00 -14.86
N LEU A 361 -20.35 10.51 -14.31
CA LEU A 361 -19.41 11.41 -14.98
C LEU A 361 -18.72 10.76 -16.20
N HIS A 362 -18.43 9.47 -16.12
CA HIS A 362 -17.67 8.73 -17.13
C HIS A 362 -18.52 7.73 -17.94
N LYS A 363 -19.85 7.88 -17.92
CA LYS A 363 -20.69 7.12 -18.85
C LYS A 363 -20.32 7.49 -20.29
N PRO A 364 -20.09 6.51 -21.18
CA PRO A 364 -19.95 6.81 -22.61
C PRO A 364 -21.19 7.58 -23.08
N ALA A 365 -21.00 8.67 -23.83
CA ALA A 365 -22.11 9.32 -24.49
C ALA A 365 -22.88 8.26 -25.28
N ALA A 366 -24.18 8.15 -25.07
CA ALA A 366 -25.01 7.25 -25.84
C ALA A 366 -24.79 7.60 -27.34
N VAL A 367 -24.21 6.66 -28.08
CA VAL A 367 -24.13 6.80 -29.53
C VAL A 367 -25.58 6.90 -30.04
N ALA A 368 -26.00 8.10 -30.39
CA ALA A 368 -27.28 8.30 -31.06
C ALA A 368 -27.25 7.41 -32.32
N ARG A 369 -28.11 6.42 -32.36
CA ARG A 369 -28.32 5.53 -33.49
C ARG A 369 -29.07 6.31 -34.59
#